data_585a009987b436ee10979c23b02fa36b
#
_entry.id   585a009987b436ee10979c23b02fa36b
#
_cell.length_a   1.000
_cell.length_b   1.000
_cell.length_c   1.000
_cell.angle_alpha   90.00
_cell.angle_beta   90.00
_cell.angle_gamma   90.00
#
_symmetry.space_group_name_H-M   'P 1'
#
loop_
_entity.id
_entity.type
_entity.pdbx_description
1 polymer ?
#
loop_
_entity_poly.entity_id
_entity_poly.type
_entity_poly.pdbx_seq_one_letter_code
_entity_poly.pdbx_strand_id
1 'polypeptide(L)'
;MDRTMLRIGAMNMMAHGIENPDIEYRDSLSDQNPDRNKYTLILANPPFKGSLDYDIVSADLLKLCKTKKTELLFVDLFIHMLKVGGRCACIVPDGVLFGSSKAHKAIRKELIENHRLEAVISMPSGVFKPYAGVSTGILIFAKTNHGGTDNVWFYDMKADGLSLDDKRTPTEADDIPDIIERFQHRNQEMKRERTEQSFMVPKQEIVDNGYDLSMNRYKKIEYVPVEYPPTSEILANIRNLENEITKDLDELEKMLKDEI
;
A
#
# COMPACT_ATOMS: atom_id res chain seq x y z
N MET A 1 -11.69 -0.34 -23.32
CA MET A 1 -11.69 0.86 -22.44
C MET A 1 -13.08 1.49 -22.50
N ASP A 2 -13.67 1.84 -21.35
CA ASP A 2 -15.06 2.29 -21.29
C ASP A 2 -15.14 3.82 -21.39
N ARG A 3 -15.87 4.34 -22.40
CA ARG A 3 -16.10 5.78 -22.58
C ARG A 3 -16.95 6.39 -21.46
N THR A 4 -17.73 5.58 -20.76
CA THR A 4 -18.50 6.02 -19.59
C THR A 4 -17.59 6.53 -18.48
N MET A 5 -16.43 5.89 -18.28
CA MET A 5 -15.44 6.30 -17.28
C MET A 5 -14.82 7.67 -17.58
N LEU A 6 -14.71 8.09 -18.84
CA LEU A 6 -14.27 9.44 -19.19
C LEU A 6 -15.27 10.49 -18.69
N ARG A 7 -16.57 10.23 -18.89
CA ARG A 7 -17.64 11.15 -18.45
C ARG A 7 -17.68 11.22 -16.92
N ILE A 8 -17.62 10.08 -16.25
CA ILE A 8 -17.59 10.02 -14.77
C ILE A 8 -16.36 10.75 -14.24
N GLY A 9 -15.19 10.53 -14.84
CA GLY A 9 -13.96 11.23 -14.47
C GLY A 9 -14.07 12.74 -14.64
N ALA A 10 -14.57 13.21 -15.79
CA ALA A 10 -14.77 14.64 -16.04
C ALA A 10 -15.75 15.26 -15.04
N MET A 11 -16.90 14.61 -14.81
CA MET A 11 -17.90 15.07 -13.84
C MET A 11 -17.33 15.12 -12.41
N ASN A 12 -16.56 14.11 -12.02
CA ASN A 12 -15.91 14.07 -10.72
C ASN A 12 -14.91 15.24 -10.53
N MET A 13 -14.09 15.50 -11.53
CA MET A 13 -13.12 16.61 -11.50
C MET A 13 -13.85 17.96 -11.43
N MET A 14 -14.93 18.13 -12.19
CA MET A 14 -15.75 19.34 -12.14
C MET A 14 -16.40 19.54 -10.78
N ALA A 15 -16.91 18.46 -10.16
CA ALA A 15 -17.48 18.50 -8.81
C ALA A 15 -16.44 18.90 -7.74
N HIS A 16 -15.15 18.70 -8.02
CA HIS A 16 -14.03 19.14 -7.19
C HIS A 16 -13.47 20.52 -7.59
N GLY A 17 -14.20 21.28 -8.39
CA GLY A 17 -13.85 22.66 -8.74
C GLY A 17 -12.88 22.82 -9.93
N ILE A 18 -12.63 21.76 -10.69
CA ILE A 18 -11.81 21.83 -11.91
C ILE A 18 -12.75 22.04 -13.10
N GLU A 19 -12.88 23.29 -13.56
CA GLU A 19 -13.85 23.68 -14.60
C GLU A 19 -13.60 23.01 -15.95
N ASN A 20 -12.32 22.83 -16.32
CA ASN A 20 -11.92 22.23 -17.60
C ASN A 20 -10.95 21.07 -17.37
N PRO A 21 -11.43 19.88 -16.96
CA PRO A 21 -10.58 18.73 -16.72
C PRO A 21 -10.00 18.18 -18.04
N ASP A 22 -8.70 18.03 -18.08
CA ASP A 22 -7.98 17.42 -19.21
C ASP A 22 -7.96 15.90 -19.04
N ILE A 23 -8.99 15.23 -19.55
CA ILE A 23 -9.13 13.76 -19.50
C ILE A 23 -9.15 13.21 -20.91
N GLU A 24 -8.12 12.46 -21.26
CA GLU A 24 -7.94 11.89 -22.57
C GLU A 24 -8.24 10.37 -22.61
N TYR A 25 -8.83 9.94 -23.73
CA TYR A 25 -9.02 8.52 -24.01
C TYR A 25 -7.78 7.98 -24.73
N ARG A 26 -6.92 7.26 -23.99
CA ARG A 26 -5.73 6.61 -24.57
C ARG A 26 -5.28 5.42 -23.73
N ASP A 27 -4.49 4.54 -24.32
CA ASP A 27 -3.75 3.53 -23.57
C ASP A 27 -2.49 4.16 -22.97
N SER A 28 -2.47 4.26 -21.63
CA SER A 28 -1.39 4.94 -20.90
C SER A 28 -0.04 4.25 -21.02
N LEU A 29 -0.01 2.93 -21.23
CA LEU A 29 1.21 2.11 -21.30
C LEU A 29 1.72 1.89 -22.71
N SER A 30 0.98 2.33 -23.73
CA SER A 30 1.38 2.22 -25.14
C SER A 30 2.05 3.50 -25.64
N ASP A 31 2.53 3.44 -26.89
CA ASP A 31 3.08 4.61 -27.60
C ASP A 31 2.04 5.71 -27.89
N GLN A 32 0.74 5.45 -27.61
CA GLN A 32 -0.29 6.50 -27.64
C GLN A 32 -0.11 7.54 -26.54
N ASN A 33 0.67 7.25 -25.50
CA ASN A 33 0.97 8.19 -24.44
C ASN A 33 2.29 8.95 -24.71
N PRO A 34 2.22 10.19 -25.23
CA PRO A 34 3.40 10.98 -25.55
C PRO A 34 3.98 11.70 -24.34
N ASP A 35 3.30 11.65 -23.18
CA ASP A 35 3.66 12.48 -22.03
C ASP A 35 5.01 12.04 -21.44
N ARG A 36 5.98 12.93 -21.56
CA ARG A 36 7.32 12.79 -20.99
C ARG A 36 7.73 14.12 -20.37
N ASN A 37 8.26 14.07 -19.13
CA ASN A 37 8.71 15.27 -18.40
C ASN A 37 7.66 16.39 -18.38
N LYS A 38 6.39 16.07 -18.21
CA LYS A 38 5.25 16.99 -18.34
C LYS A 38 4.71 17.46 -16.98
N TYR A 39 4.68 16.58 -15.99
CA TYR A 39 3.97 16.80 -14.74
C TYR A 39 4.91 17.10 -13.57
N THR A 40 4.46 17.96 -12.65
CA THR A 40 5.18 18.29 -11.41
C THR A 40 4.70 17.46 -10.23
N LEU A 41 3.47 16.94 -10.32
CA LEU A 41 2.86 16.06 -9.30
C LEU A 41 2.08 14.95 -9.99
N ILE A 42 2.26 13.73 -9.50
CA ILE A 42 1.46 12.57 -9.87
C ILE A 42 0.89 11.96 -8.59
N LEU A 43 -0.43 11.83 -8.54
CA LEU A 43 -1.15 11.06 -7.54
C LEU A 43 -1.87 9.93 -8.26
N ALA A 44 -1.57 8.67 -7.94
CA ALA A 44 -2.07 7.54 -8.72
C ALA A 44 -2.44 6.33 -7.87
N ASN A 45 -3.57 5.74 -8.24
CA ASN A 45 -3.98 4.41 -7.79
C ASN A 45 -4.15 3.53 -9.04
N PRO A 46 -3.05 3.00 -9.61
CA PRO A 46 -3.10 2.19 -10.83
C PRO A 46 -3.68 0.80 -10.54
N PRO A 47 -4.08 0.03 -11.58
CA PRO A 47 -4.52 -1.34 -11.41
C PRO A 47 -3.47 -2.21 -10.70
N PHE A 48 -3.89 -2.97 -9.68
CA PHE A 48 -3.00 -3.78 -8.84
C PHE A 48 -2.51 -5.06 -9.53
N LYS A 49 -3.19 -5.49 -10.59
CA LYS A 49 -2.85 -6.69 -11.34
C LYS A 49 -3.26 -6.56 -12.79
N GLY A 50 -2.35 -6.89 -13.67
CA GLY A 50 -2.60 -6.95 -15.10
C GLY A 50 -1.40 -7.50 -15.83
N SER A 51 -1.62 -7.97 -17.06
CA SER A 51 -0.57 -8.42 -17.95
C SER A 51 -0.86 -7.92 -19.35
N LEU A 52 0.14 -7.32 -19.98
CA LEU A 52 0.10 -6.86 -21.36
C LEU A 52 1.13 -7.60 -22.21
N ASP A 53 0.85 -7.74 -23.48
CA ASP A 53 1.85 -8.25 -24.42
C ASP A 53 2.89 -7.16 -24.73
N TYR A 54 4.14 -7.58 -24.92
CA TYR A 54 5.24 -6.65 -25.15
C TYR A 54 5.05 -5.73 -26.36
N ASP A 55 4.34 -6.22 -27.39
CA ASP A 55 4.09 -5.47 -28.62
C ASP A 55 3.13 -4.30 -28.44
N ILE A 56 2.39 -4.26 -27.33
CA ILE A 56 1.45 -3.19 -26.98
C ILE A 56 2.13 -2.13 -26.09
N VAL A 57 3.13 -2.55 -25.31
CA VAL A 57 3.79 -1.68 -24.35
C VAL A 57 4.81 -0.78 -25.05
N SER A 58 4.83 0.51 -24.69
CA SER A 58 5.83 1.45 -25.20
C SER A 58 7.26 0.92 -25.02
N ALA A 59 8.05 0.99 -26.09
CA ALA A 59 9.43 0.53 -26.09
C ALA A 59 10.31 1.22 -25.02
N ASP A 60 10.00 2.45 -24.66
CA ASP A 60 10.73 3.19 -23.62
C ASP A 60 10.55 2.57 -22.24
N LEU A 61 9.35 2.14 -21.88
CA LEU A 61 9.07 1.47 -20.60
C LEU A 61 9.74 0.09 -20.52
N LEU A 62 9.90 -0.59 -21.64
CA LEU A 62 10.57 -1.90 -21.67
C LEU A 62 12.10 -1.81 -21.53
N LYS A 63 12.71 -0.63 -21.63
CA LYS A 63 14.16 -0.42 -21.44
C LYS A 63 14.57 -0.61 -20.00
N LEU A 64 13.83 -0.05 -19.06
CA LEU A 64 14.13 -0.16 -17.63
C LEU A 64 13.69 -1.52 -17.08
N CYS A 65 12.43 -1.90 -17.32
CA CYS A 65 11.94 -3.18 -16.83
C CYS A 65 11.20 -3.97 -17.90
N LYS A 66 11.87 -4.96 -18.49
CA LYS A 66 11.25 -5.86 -19.46
C LYS A 66 10.28 -6.81 -18.75
N THR A 67 9.02 -6.38 -18.65
CA THR A 67 7.95 -7.11 -17.95
C THR A 67 6.62 -6.95 -18.66
N LYS A 68 5.72 -7.93 -18.45
CA LYS A 68 4.31 -7.84 -18.86
C LYS A 68 3.41 -7.31 -17.72
N LYS A 69 3.95 -7.16 -16.51
CA LYS A 69 3.20 -6.78 -15.30
C LYS A 69 2.89 -5.29 -15.31
N THR A 70 1.60 -4.96 -15.34
CA THR A 70 1.14 -3.57 -15.43
C THR A 70 1.53 -2.74 -14.22
N GLU A 71 1.52 -3.32 -13.02
CA GLU A 71 1.88 -2.64 -11.78
C GLU A 71 3.32 -2.08 -11.80
N LEU A 72 4.26 -2.77 -12.43
CA LEU A 72 5.63 -2.28 -12.60
C LEU A 72 5.75 -1.24 -13.70
N LEU A 73 5.05 -1.47 -14.81
CA LEU A 73 5.04 -0.55 -15.95
C LEU A 73 4.44 0.82 -15.58
N PHE A 74 3.45 0.86 -14.70
CA PHE A 74 2.90 2.13 -14.22
C PHE A 74 3.90 2.92 -13.37
N VAL A 75 4.66 2.28 -12.49
CA VAL A 75 5.71 2.98 -11.73
C VAL A 75 6.76 3.58 -12.66
N ASP A 76 7.19 2.83 -13.66
CA ASP A 76 8.12 3.31 -14.69
C ASP A 76 7.53 4.47 -15.50
N LEU A 77 6.27 4.35 -15.92
CA LEU A 77 5.55 5.42 -16.60
C LEU A 77 5.55 6.73 -15.78
N PHE A 78 5.29 6.66 -14.48
CA PHE A 78 5.26 7.85 -13.63
C PHE A 78 6.62 8.53 -13.57
N ILE A 79 7.71 7.77 -13.52
CA ILE A 79 9.07 8.30 -13.61
C ILE A 79 9.26 9.06 -14.93
N HIS A 80 8.82 8.49 -16.06
CA HIS A 80 8.93 9.13 -17.38
C HIS A 80 8.09 10.40 -17.49
N MET A 81 6.88 10.40 -16.95
CA MET A 81 5.95 11.54 -17.04
C MET A 81 6.32 12.71 -16.15
N LEU A 82 7.01 12.49 -15.03
CA LEU A 82 7.45 13.55 -14.12
C LEU A 82 8.53 14.45 -14.76
N LYS A 83 8.44 15.74 -14.50
CA LYS A 83 9.56 16.67 -14.65
C LYS A 83 10.62 16.38 -13.59
N VAL A 84 11.87 16.77 -13.85
CA VAL A 84 12.91 16.81 -12.80
C VAL A 84 12.45 17.76 -11.69
N GLY A 85 12.53 17.31 -10.44
CA GLY A 85 11.96 17.97 -9.26
C GLY A 85 10.50 17.66 -9.00
N GLY A 86 9.80 17.01 -9.94
CA GLY A 86 8.43 16.56 -9.73
C GLY A 86 8.34 15.38 -8.77
N ARG A 87 7.18 15.22 -8.13
CA ARG A 87 6.92 14.22 -7.09
C ARG A 87 5.78 13.28 -7.48
N CYS A 88 5.86 12.05 -7.00
CA CYS A 88 4.81 11.05 -7.15
C CYS A 88 4.44 10.46 -5.80
N ALA A 89 3.16 10.27 -5.57
CA ALA A 89 2.63 9.34 -4.58
C ALA A 89 1.74 8.34 -5.31
N CYS A 90 2.12 7.07 -5.29
CA CYS A 90 1.37 6.02 -5.97
C CYS A 90 1.16 4.80 -5.08
N ILE A 91 -0.04 4.23 -5.20
CA ILE A 91 -0.38 2.97 -4.53
C ILE A 91 0.15 1.83 -5.39
N VAL A 92 0.78 0.87 -4.74
CA VAL A 92 1.31 -0.34 -5.38
C VAL A 92 0.96 -1.58 -4.56
N PRO A 93 0.72 -2.73 -5.19
CA PRO A 93 0.61 -3.99 -4.44
C PRO A 93 1.96 -4.34 -3.81
N ASP A 94 1.94 -5.01 -2.66
CA ASP A 94 3.14 -5.40 -1.91
C ASP A 94 4.17 -6.16 -2.77
N GLY A 95 3.71 -6.89 -3.79
CA GLY A 95 4.57 -7.56 -4.74
C GLY A 95 5.59 -6.64 -5.43
N VAL A 96 5.29 -5.35 -5.60
CA VAL A 96 6.24 -4.35 -6.12
C VAL A 96 7.35 -4.09 -5.10
N LEU A 97 7.03 -4.09 -3.80
CA LEU A 97 7.97 -3.78 -2.73
C LEU A 97 9.00 -4.88 -2.50
N PHE A 98 8.62 -6.16 -2.59
CA PHE A 98 9.52 -7.29 -2.29
C PHE A 98 9.75 -8.29 -3.43
N GLY A 99 9.04 -8.18 -4.54
CA GLY A 99 9.15 -9.13 -5.65
C GLY A 99 10.61 -9.39 -6.06
N SER A 100 10.95 -10.66 -6.32
CA SER A 100 12.34 -11.12 -6.54
C SER A 100 12.79 -11.08 -8.00
N SER A 101 11.87 -10.88 -8.97
CA SER A 101 12.24 -10.87 -10.38
C SER A 101 13.15 -9.68 -10.73
N LYS A 102 13.91 -9.83 -11.83
CA LYS A 102 14.80 -8.77 -12.33
C LYS A 102 14.08 -7.44 -12.54
N ALA A 103 12.85 -7.48 -13.06
CA ALA A 103 12.05 -6.28 -13.30
C ALA A 103 11.66 -5.56 -11.99
N HIS A 104 11.23 -6.29 -10.95
CA HIS A 104 10.94 -5.70 -9.65
C HIS A 104 12.17 -5.02 -9.04
N LYS A 105 13.31 -5.70 -9.07
CA LYS A 105 14.58 -5.15 -8.56
C LYS A 105 15.03 -3.93 -9.36
N ALA A 106 14.86 -3.94 -10.69
CA ALA A 106 15.24 -2.83 -11.55
C ALA A 106 14.46 -1.55 -11.20
N ILE A 107 13.13 -1.63 -11.05
CA ILE A 107 12.29 -0.49 -10.66
C ILE A 107 12.69 0.06 -9.29
N ARG A 108 12.86 -0.79 -8.28
CA ARG A 108 13.26 -0.35 -6.93
C ARG A 108 14.66 0.26 -6.93
N LYS A 109 15.59 -0.35 -7.68
CA LYS A 109 16.94 0.20 -7.86
C LYS A 109 16.87 1.59 -8.50
N GLU A 110 16.08 1.74 -9.56
CA GLU A 110 15.90 3.03 -10.25
C GLU A 110 15.42 4.12 -9.29
N LEU A 111 14.38 3.83 -8.49
CA LEU A 111 13.84 4.77 -7.51
C LEU A 111 14.88 5.20 -6.45
N ILE A 112 15.76 4.28 -6.02
CA ILE A 112 16.70 4.52 -4.92
C ILE A 112 18.00 5.12 -5.42
N GLU A 113 18.52 4.67 -6.56
CA GLU A 113 19.83 5.10 -7.06
C GLU A 113 19.75 6.37 -7.90
N ASN A 114 18.76 6.46 -8.79
CA ASN A 114 18.68 7.54 -9.78
C ASN A 114 17.67 8.62 -9.38
N HIS A 115 16.79 8.33 -8.42
CA HIS A 115 15.78 9.25 -7.92
C HIS A 115 15.87 9.39 -6.40
N ARG A 116 14.93 10.10 -5.80
CA ARG A 116 14.83 10.22 -4.34
C ARG A 116 13.56 9.53 -3.87
N LEU A 117 13.70 8.29 -3.38
CA LEU A 117 12.62 7.61 -2.68
C LEU A 117 12.52 8.23 -1.28
N GLU A 118 11.39 8.86 -0.97
CA GLU A 118 11.16 9.58 0.27
C GLU A 118 10.48 8.71 1.33
N ALA A 119 9.49 7.91 0.92
CA ALA A 119 8.72 7.11 1.86
C ALA A 119 8.13 5.84 1.25
N VAL A 120 7.92 4.86 2.13
CA VAL A 120 7.13 3.65 1.91
C VAL A 120 6.13 3.51 3.06
N ILE A 121 4.84 3.61 2.75
CA ILE A 121 3.77 3.41 3.73
C ILE A 121 3.15 2.05 3.43
N SER A 122 3.30 1.10 4.34
CA SER A 122 2.68 -0.23 4.22
C SER A 122 1.25 -0.15 4.71
N MET A 123 0.30 -0.62 3.91
CA MET A 123 -1.12 -0.63 4.25
C MET A 123 -1.60 -2.07 4.45
N PRO A 124 -2.45 -2.34 5.45
CA PRO A 124 -2.95 -3.68 5.72
C PRO A 124 -3.87 -4.19 4.59
N SER A 125 -4.01 -5.50 4.50
CA SER A 125 -5.01 -6.11 3.63
C SER A 125 -6.41 -5.65 4.04
N GLY A 126 -7.29 -5.42 3.06
CA GLY A 126 -8.67 -4.99 3.30
C GLY A 126 -8.93 -3.49 3.13
N VAL A 127 -7.91 -2.63 3.06
CA VAL A 127 -8.08 -1.18 2.81
C VAL A 127 -8.87 -0.92 1.52
N PHE A 128 -8.68 -1.74 0.49
CA PHE A 128 -9.37 -1.60 -0.80
C PHE A 128 -10.55 -2.55 -1.00
N LYS A 129 -11.05 -3.17 0.05
CA LYS A 129 -12.28 -3.97 -0.03
C LYS A 129 -13.49 -3.08 -0.36
N PRO A 130 -14.48 -3.58 -1.10
CA PRO A 130 -14.60 -4.95 -1.63
C PRO A 130 -13.82 -5.19 -2.94
N TYR A 131 -13.10 -4.20 -3.50
CA TYR A 131 -12.46 -4.28 -4.82
C TYR A 131 -11.19 -5.14 -4.82
N ALA A 132 -10.39 -5.06 -3.77
CA ALA A 132 -9.16 -5.84 -3.61
C ALA A 132 -8.90 -6.16 -2.14
N GLY A 133 -8.59 -7.44 -1.86
CA GLY A 133 -8.23 -7.90 -0.51
C GLY A 133 -6.72 -8.04 -0.27
N VAL A 134 -5.89 -7.54 -1.21
CA VAL A 134 -4.43 -7.66 -1.11
C VAL A 134 -3.83 -6.54 -0.28
N SER A 135 -2.70 -6.83 0.38
CA SER A 135 -1.88 -5.81 1.02
C SER A 135 -1.22 -4.93 -0.04
N THR A 136 -1.13 -3.65 0.26
CA THR A 136 -0.61 -2.63 -0.65
C THR A 136 0.33 -1.69 0.10
N GLY A 137 1.03 -0.84 -0.62
CA GLY A 137 1.81 0.24 -0.04
C GLY A 137 1.71 1.51 -0.88
N ILE A 138 2.07 2.63 -0.27
CA ILE A 138 2.23 3.90 -0.97
C ILE A 138 3.72 4.16 -1.13
N LEU A 139 4.16 4.36 -2.37
CA LEU A 139 5.50 4.86 -2.70
C LEU A 139 5.43 6.37 -2.90
N ILE A 140 6.28 7.12 -2.16
CA ILE A 140 6.43 8.56 -2.34
C ILE A 140 7.86 8.82 -2.78
N PHE A 141 8.03 9.41 -3.97
CA PHE A 141 9.35 9.70 -4.55
C PHE A 141 9.36 11.00 -5.35
N ALA A 142 10.56 11.56 -5.51
CA ALA A 142 10.82 12.70 -6.38
C ALA A 142 11.77 12.31 -7.51
N LYS A 143 11.47 12.75 -8.74
CA LYS A 143 12.36 12.56 -9.88
C LYS A 143 13.52 13.52 -9.80
N THR A 144 14.74 13.01 -9.72
CA THR A 144 15.96 13.80 -9.63
C THR A 144 16.93 13.55 -10.79
N ASN A 145 16.96 12.32 -11.33
CA ASN A 145 17.90 11.80 -12.32
C ASN A 145 19.37 11.75 -11.86
N HIS A 146 19.65 12.04 -10.59
CA HIS A 146 21.01 12.02 -10.02
C HIS A 146 21.06 11.46 -8.59
N GLY A 147 20.03 10.72 -8.21
CA GLY A 147 19.91 10.14 -6.87
C GLY A 147 19.37 11.14 -5.85
N GLY A 148 19.82 11.02 -4.59
CA GLY A 148 19.40 11.87 -3.49
C GLY A 148 18.57 11.15 -2.42
N THR A 149 18.53 9.81 -2.48
CA THR A 149 18.03 8.98 -1.38
C THR A 149 19.16 8.76 -0.38
N ASP A 150 19.04 9.31 0.83
CA ASP A 150 19.95 9.04 1.96
C ASP A 150 19.29 8.07 2.93
N ASN A 151 18.04 8.35 3.28
CA ASN A 151 17.20 7.53 4.14
C ASN A 151 15.80 7.46 3.54
N VAL A 152 15.11 6.35 3.74
CA VAL A 152 13.70 6.16 3.35
C VAL A 152 12.87 6.05 4.62
N TRP A 153 11.79 6.82 4.69
CA TRP A 153 10.84 6.73 5.79
C TRP A 153 9.87 5.58 5.57
N PHE A 154 9.74 4.71 6.57
CA PHE A 154 8.80 3.60 6.58
C PHE A 154 7.71 3.86 7.60
N TYR A 155 6.46 3.56 7.24
CA TYR A 155 5.32 3.62 8.14
C TYR A 155 4.46 2.35 8.00
N ASP A 156 4.19 1.69 9.12
CA ASP A 156 3.38 0.47 9.20
C ASP A 156 1.94 0.83 9.60
N MET A 157 1.13 1.22 8.61
CA MET A 157 -0.26 1.60 8.80
C MET A 157 -1.10 0.39 9.23
N LYS A 158 -1.93 0.58 10.25
CA LYS A 158 -2.82 -0.45 10.80
C LYS A 158 -4.28 -0.20 10.49
N ALA A 159 -4.68 1.07 10.41
CA ALA A 159 -6.05 1.47 10.21
C ALA A 159 -6.15 2.76 9.38
N ASP A 160 -7.26 2.90 8.67
CA ASP A 160 -7.58 4.04 7.81
C ASP A 160 -8.93 4.70 8.15
N GLY A 161 -9.39 4.56 9.40
CA GLY A 161 -10.68 5.09 9.85
C GLY A 161 -11.87 4.21 9.45
N LEU A 162 -11.64 3.08 8.76
CA LEU A 162 -12.68 2.17 8.33
C LEU A 162 -12.34 0.72 8.71
N SER A 163 -13.37 -0.12 8.90
CA SER A 163 -13.17 -1.55 9.14
C SER A 163 -12.51 -2.21 7.91
N LEU A 164 -11.67 -3.23 8.16
CA LEU A 164 -10.96 -3.95 7.10
C LEU A 164 -11.79 -5.11 6.50
N ASP A 165 -13.08 -5.16 6.77
CA ASP A 165 -14.05 -6.08 6.17
C ASP A 165 -14.69 -5.50 4.89
N ASP A 166 -15.59 -6.25 4.26
CA ASP A 166 -16.23 -5.84 3.00
C ASP A 166 -17.22 -4.66 3.16
N LYS A 167 -17.66 -4.38 4.40
CA LYS A 167 -18.62 -3.30 4.69
C LYS A 167 -17.95 -1.93 4.82
N ARG A 168 -16.66 -1.90 5.19
CA ARG A 168 -15.89 -0.65 5.34
C ARG A 168 -16.61 0.37 6.22
N THR A 169 -17.07 -0.06 7.39
CA THR A 169 -17.78 0.82 8.34
C THR A 169 -16.78 1.73 9.08
N PRO A 170 -17.15 2.98 9.39
CA PRO A 170 -16.29 3.88 10.15
C PRO A 170 -15.85 3.29 11.51
N THR A 171 -14.59 3.50 11.86
CA THR A 171 -13.97 3.10 13.13
C THR A 171 -13.16 4.27 13.70
N GLU A 172 -12.88 4.23 15.01
CA GLU A 172 -12.05 5.25 15.66
C GLU A 172 -10.57 5.12 15.34
N ALA A 173 -10.13 3.91 14.95
CA ALA A 173 -8.74 3.65 14.61
C ALA A 173 -8.42 4.23 13.22
N ASP A 174 -7.62 5.29 13.18
CA ASP A 174 -7.21 6.01 11.97
C ASP A 174 -5.78 6.51 12.09
N ASP A 175 -4.88 5.95 11.30
CA ASP A 175 -3.47 6.34 11.26
C ASP A 175 -3.18 7.49 10.27
N ILE A 176 -4.15 7.88 9.44
CA ILE A 176 -3.93 8.89 8.38
C ILE A 176 -3.46 10.23 8.95
N PRO A 177 -4.05 10.77 10.02
CA PRO A 177 -3.57 12.03 10.62
C PRO A 177 -2.12 11.93 11.12
N ASP A 178 -1.76 10.82 11.77
CA ASP A 178 -0.39 10.58 12.27
C ASP A 178 0.62 10.42 11.11
N ILE A 179 0.22 9.74 10.02
CA ILE A 179 1.03 9.63 8.80
C ILE A 179 1.34 11.02 8.23
N ILE A 180 0.34 11.88 8.12
CA ILE A 180 0.50 13.22 7.56
C ILE A 180 1.44 14.06 8.43
N GLU A 181 1.21 14.09 9.75
CA GLU A 181 2.03 14.84 10.69
C GLU A 181 3.49 14.40 10.66
N ARG A 182 3.73 13.08 10.78
CA ARG A 182 5.09 12.52 10.79
C ARG A 182 5.79 12.69 9.46
N PHE A 183 5.08 12.50 8.36
CA PHE A 183 5.65 12.70 7.02
C PHE A 183 6.12 14.15 6.82
N GLN A 184 5.39 15.14 7.34
CA GLN A 184 5.81 16.55 7.29
C GLN A 184 7.04 16.83 8.17
N HIS A 185 7.19 16.09 9.28
CA HIS A 185 8.26 16.27 10.27
C HIS A 185 9.32 15.14 10.24
N ARG A 186 9.55 14.53 9.06
CA ARG A 186 10.45 13.37 8.90
C ARG A 186 11.84 13.52 9.53
N ASN A 187 12.36 14.72 9.66
CA ASN A 187 13.64 14.96 10.30
C ASN A 187 13.68 14.50 11.79
N GLN A 188 12.53 14.44 12.43
CA GLN A 188 12.40 13.99 13.82
C GLN A 188 12.37 12.46 13.91
N GLU A 189 12.05 11.77 12.83
CA GLU A 189 11.92 10.30 12.75
C GLU A 189 13.29 9.57 12.78
N MET A 190 14.39 10.28 12.59
CA MET A 190 15.74 9.69 12.59
C MET A 190 16.14 8.98 13.91
N LYS A 191 15.47 9.32 15.01
CA LYS A 191 15.76 8.77 16.34
C LYS A 191 14.81 7.64 16.75
N ARG A 192 13.81 7.35 15.92
CA ARG A 192 12.79 6.34 16.25
C ARG A 192 13.34 4.93 16.10
N GLU A 193 12.93 4.07 17.03
CA GLU A 193 13.32 2.67 17.04
C GLU A 193 12.54 1.87 15.96
N ARG A 194 13.16 0.79 15.49
CA ARG A 194 12.56 -0.10 14.48
C ARG A 194 11.37 -0.92 14.99
N THR A 195 11.10 -0.89 16.28
CA THR A 195 9.93 -1.49 16.94
C THR A 195 8.70 -0.59 16.85
N GLU A 196 8.90 0.71 16.63
CA GLU A 196 7.83 1.67 16.51
C GLU A 196 7.08 1.58 15.16
N GLN A 197 5.95 2.26 15.05
CA GLN A 197 5.10 2.21 13.86
C GLN A 197 5.73 2.89 12.64
N SER A 198 6.58 3.89 12.86
CA SER A 198 7.38 4.53 11.80
C SER A 198 8.84 4.67 12.19
N PHE A 199 9.73 4.63 11.21
CA PHE A 199 11.17 4.73 11.37
C PHE A 199 11.88 5.05 10.06
N MET A 200 13.16 5.44 10.16
CA MET A 200 14.01 5.66 9.00
C MET A 200 14.89 4.44 8.70
N VAL A 201 15.09 4.16 7.41
CA VAL A 201 15.99 3.12 6.92
C VAL A 201 17.06 3.76 6.03
N PRO A 202 18.36 3.63 6.36
CA PRO A 202 19.44 4.13 5.52
C PRO A 202 19.44 3.46 4.13
N LYS A 203 19.73 4.23 3.08
CA LYS A 203 19.87 3.72 1.71
C LYS A 203 20.77 2.50 1.63
N GLN A 204 21.93 2.54 2.30
CA GLN A 204 22.90 1.45 2.23
C GLN A 204 22.30 0.12 2.71
N GLU A 205 21.51 0.15 3.78
CA GLU A 205 20.85 -1.06 4.29
C GLU A 205 19.84 -1.62 3.28
N ILE A 206 19.13 -0.75 2.52
CA ILE A 206 18.22 -1.17 1.46
C ILE A 206 18.98 -1.80 0.30
N VAL A 207 20.11 -1.23 -0.08
CA VAL A 207 21.00 -1.77 -1.11
C VAL A 207 21.52 -3.15 -0.71
N ASP A 208 22.02 -3.30 0.51
CA ASP A 208 22.57 -4.56 1.06
C ASP A 208 21.50 -5.66 1.13
N ASN A 209 20.23 -5.28 1.33
CA ASN A 209 19.07 -6.16 1.26
C ASN A 209 18.51 -6.34 -0.17
N GLY A 210 19.27 -6.02 -1.21
CA GLY A 210 18.89 -6.25 -2.61
C GLY A 210 17.71 -5.40 -3.07
N TYR A 211 17.59 -4.17 -2.55
CA TYR A 211 16.52 -3.21 -2.81
C TYR A 211 15.14 -3.71 -2.36
N ASP A 212 15.06 -4.52 -1.32
CA ASP A 212 13.79 -4.90 -0.71
C ASP A 212 13.18 -3.68 0.00
N LEU A 213 11.89 -3.42 -0.22
CA LEU A 213 11.15 -2.30 0.38
C LEU A 213 9.99 -2.80 1.26
N SER A 214 9.98 -4.10 1.61
CA SER A 214 8.96 -4.61 2.51
C SER A 214 9.17 -4.13 3.95
N MET A 215 8.09 -3.76 4.61
CA MET A 215 8.09 -3.32 6.01
C MET A 215 8.74 -4.36 6.93
N ASN A 216 8.37 -5.63 6.75
CA ASN A 216 8.82 -6.73 7.60
C ASN A 216 10.33 -7.01 7.53
N ARG A 217 11.02 -6.49 6.50
CA ARG A 217 12.48 -6.63 6.37
C ARG A 217 13.22 -5.77 7.37
N TYR A 218 12.65 -4.64 7.75
CA TYR A 218 13.32 -3.60 8.55
C TYR A 218 12.70 -3.44 9.93
N LYS A 219 11.41 -3.74 10.10
CA LYS A 219 10.73 -3.65 11.38
C LYS A 219 11.24 -4.73 12.33
N LYS A 220 11.56 -4.33 13.55
CA LYS A 220 11.88 -5.24 14.65
C LYS A 220 10.59 -5.55 15.40
N ILE A 221 10.37 -6.82 15.70
CA ILE A 221 9.26 -7.27 16.55
C ILE A 221 9.85 -7.56 17.91
N GLU A 222 9.39 -6.86 18.94
CA GLU A 222 9.67 -7.25 20.32
C GLU A 222 8.83 -8.48 20.64
N TYR A 223 9.52 -9.58 20.90
CA TYR A 223 8.85 -10.77 21.38
C TYR A 223 8.54 -10.56 22.87
N VAL A 224 7.31 -10.19 23.18
CA VAL A 224 6.79 -10.24 24.55
C VAL A 224 6.28 -11.66 24.75
N PRO A 225 6.90 -12.47 25.61
CA PRO A 225 6.39 -13.79 25.92
C PRO A 225 4.96 -13.68 26.46
N VAL A 226 4.04 -14.33 25.80
CA VAL A 226 2.68 -14.45 26.32
C VAL A 226 2.73 -15.48 27.45
N GLU A 227 2.56 -15.02 28.70
CA GLU A 227 2.32 -15.93 29.82
C GLU A 227 0.93 -16.52 29.70
N TYR A 228 0.87 -17.77 29.36
CA TYR A 228 -0.39 -18.50 29.35
C TYR A 228 -0.71 -19.00 30.76
N PRO A 229 -1.97 -18.91 31.20
CA PRO A 229 -2.38 -19.50 32.46
C PRO A 229 -2.06 -21.00 32.48
N PRO A 230 -1.81 -21.59 33.64
CA PRO A 230 -1.54 -23.02 33.77
C PRO A 230 -2.61 -23.87 33.08
N THR A 231 -2.21 -24.96 32.47
CA THR A 231 -3.15 -25.85 31.74
C THR A 231 -4.34 -26.31 32.62
N SER A 232 -4.10 -26.48 33.94
CA SER A 232 -5.15 -26.80 34.92
C SER A 232 -6.22 -25.72 35.04
N GLU A 233 -5.82 -24.45 34.98
CA GLU A 233 -6.74 -23.32 35.02
C GLU A 233 -7.54 -23.19 33.71
N ILE A 234 -6.90 -23.40 32.59
CA ILE A 234 -7.57 -23.43 31.27
C ILE A 234 -8.62 -24.53 31.24
N LEU A 235 -8.28 -25.74 31.72
CA LEU A 235 -9.21 -26.86 31.80
C LEU A 235 -10.38 -26.62 32.78
N ALA A 236 -10.11 -25.95 33.91
CA ALA A 236 -11.16 -25.55 34.84
C ALA A 236 -12.14 -24.54 34.20
N ASN A 237 -11.63 -23.57 33.49
CA ASN A 237 -12.46 -22.60 32.78
C ASN A 237 -13.30 -23.23 31.67
N ILE A 238 -12.75 -24.19 30.91
CA ILE A 238 -13.49 -24.92 29.88
C ILE A 238 -14.65 -25.71 30.55
N ARG A 239 -14.39 -26.42 31.65
CA ARG A 239 -15.43 -27.17 32.36
C ARG A 239 -16.54 -26.28 32.92
N ASN A 240 -16.17 -25.10 33.40
CA ASN A 240 -17.17 -24.12 33.86
C ASN A 240 -18.07 -23.64 32.71
N LEU A 241 -17.48 -23.31 31.57
CA LEU A 241 -18.25 -22.91 30.38
C LEU A 241 -19.14 -24.05 29.87
N GLU A 242 -18.67 -25.28 29.85
CA GLU A 242 -19.50 -26.45 29.49
C GLU A 242 -20.71 -26.64 30.45
N ASN A 243 -20.51 -26.40 31.75
CA ASN A 243 -21.61 -26.46 32.72
C ASN A 243 -22.62 -25.33 32.54
N GLU A 244 -22.16 -24.10 32.18
CA GLU A 244 -23.04 -22.97 31.86
C GLU A 244 -23.86 -23.27 30.60
N ILE A 245 -23.23 -23.72 29.53
CA ILE A 245 -23.92 -24.14 28.30
C ILE A 245 -24.99 -25.20 28.58
N THR A 246 -24.65 -26.18 29.40
CA THR A 246 -25.61 -27.23 29.75
C THR A 246 -26.82 -26.68 30.50
N LYS A 247 -26.62 -25.75 31.44
CA LYS A 247 -27.72 -25.08 32.15
C LYS A 247 -28.61 -24.26 31.22
N ASP A 248 -27.98 -23.49 30.32
CA ASP A 248 -28.71 -22.67 29.36
C ASP A 248 -29.55 -23.53 28.40
N LEU A 249 -29.02 -24.69 27.98
CA LEU A 249 -29.75 -25.67 27.16
C LEU A 249 -30.93 -26.24 27.93
N ASP A 250 -30.74 -26.64 29.20
CA ASP A 250 -31.81 -27.16 30.05
C ASP A 250 -32.92 -26.12 30.29
N GLU A 251 -32.56 -24.86 30.43
CA GLU A 251 -33.49 -23.75 30.56
C GLU A 251 -34.27 -23.50 29.26
N LEU A 252 -33.59 -23.53 28.12
CA LEU A 252 -34.22 -23.44 26.82
C LEU A 252 -35.20 -24.58 26.55
N GLU A 253 -34.85 -25.81 26.93
CA GLU A 253 -35.76 -26.97 26.82
C GLU A 253 -37.02 -26.83 27.69
N LYS A 254 -36.91 -26.25 28.89
CA LYS A 254 -38.07 -25.93 29.72
C LYS A 254 -38.98 -24.91 29.07
N MET A 255 -38.40 -23.80 28.59
CA MET A 255 -39.18 -22.75 27.92
C MET A 255 -39.96 -23.30 26.71
N LEU A 256 -39.33 -24.17 25.89
CA LEU A 256 -39.99 -24.80 24.77
C LEU A 256 -41.09 -25.82 25.15
N LYS A 257 -40.99 -26.43 26.32
CA LYS A 257 -42.07 -27.33 26.83
C LYS A 257 -43.24 -26.57 27.45
N ASP A 258 -43.01 -25.39 27.97
CA ASP A 258 -44.03 -24.52 28.55
C ASP A 258 -44.83 -23.73 27.50
N GLU A 259 -44.39 -23.70 26.26
CA GLU A 259 -45.08 -23.06 25.10
C GLU A 259 -45.94 -24.07 24.29
N ILE A 260 -46.00 -25.33 24.62
CA ILE A 260 -46.83 -26.37 23.99
C ILE A 260 -47.96 -26.78 24.92
#